data_af725e6062d53d301daab26eaddcb6d4
#
_entry.id   af725e6062d53d301daab26eaddcb6d4
#
_cell.length_a   1.000
_cell.length_b   1.000
_cell.length_c   1.000
_cell.angle_alpha   90.00
_cell.angle_beta   90.00
_cell.angle_gamma   90.00
#
_symmetry.space_group_name_H-M   'P 1'
#
loop_
_entity.id
_entity.type
_entity.pdbx_description
1 polymer ?
#
loop_
_entity_poly.entity_id
_entity_poly.type
_entity_poly.pdbx_seq_one_letter_code
_entity_poly.pdbx_strand_id
1 'polypeptide(L)'
;MNSNPFSDTTIRKIERFQWWHQRRTKLIFIILIILTILIISLSLILKFVILKPSKSKITTTTTTTTTTTTTTTTSYQQYVWRDTGNLVNARYRHAASVLNDGRVLITGGLGSTYQLRTAELYDPSAGNWTLTGNMNIEREFHTSSTLTNGKVLVVGGEASRGYQNTAELYDPSTGVWTVTDSLEYARSEHAATVLLDGKILITGGYNGRDYLDSAELFDISTETWRNTTSMNSGREHHTASLLQDGRVLVVGGSDSRTAELYDPLTEAWKYTGNMTIGRQSHTATVLANGKVLVVGGSHDPTSRAELYDPTTETWTVINGPKDIRFDHTASVLTNGQVLIAGGYAVDDLITTELYDPSTGNWIITGNMSHTRTDHIAATLLNGNVLVAGGYDRGAKNTAELYEPL
;
A
#
# COMPACT_ATOMS: atom_id res chain seq x y z
N MET A 1 -67.66 6.83 4.11
CA MET A 1 -67.27 6.70 5.53
C MET A 1 -66.36 5.48 5.60
N ASN A 2 -65.05 5.69 5.56
CA ASN A 2 -64.02 4.65 5.71
C ASN A 2 -63.42 4.79 7.10
N SER A 3 -63.79 3.90 8.00
CA SER A 3 -63.22 3.82 9.36
C SER A 3 -61.85 3.12 9.30
N ASN A 4 -60.85 3.82 9.77
CA ASN A 4 -59.47 3.33 9.91
C ASN A 4 -59.45 2.22 11.02
N PRO A 5 -58.94 1.01 10.73
CA PRO A 5 -59.11 -0.15 11.66
C PRO A 5 -58.11 -0.22 12.81
N PHE A 6 -57.28 0.79 13.04
CA PHE A 6 -56.35 0.79 14.16
C PHE A 6 -56.69 1.82 15.21
N SER A 7 -56.99 1.38 16.43
CA SER A 7 -57.28 2.29 17.55
C SER A 7 -56.00 3.04 17.97
N ASP A 8 -56.15 4.29 18.37
CA ASP A 8 -55.07 5.20 18.83
C ASP A 8 -54.16 4.58 19.93
N THR A 9 -54.69 3.65 20.69
CA THR A 9 -53.96 2.87 21.69
C THR A 9 -52.92 1.87 21.12
N THR A 10 -53.15 1.37 19.92
CA THR A 10 -52.23 0.41 19.29
C THR A 10 -51.02 1.14 18.68
N ILE A 11 -51.27 2.31 18.06
CA ILE A 11 -50.23 3.18 17.50
C ILE A 11 -49.25 3.65 18.60
N ARG A 12 -49.78 4.12 19.73
CA ARG A 12 -48.97 4.57 20.88
C ARG A 12 -48.15 3.44 21.53
N LYS A 13 -48.61 2.20 21.47
CA LYS A 13 -47.83 1.03 21.94
C LYS A 13 -46.66 0.72 21.00
N ILE A 14 -46.84 0.80 19.69
CA ILE A 14 -45.78 0.57 18.68
C ILE A 14 -44.71 1.66 18.79
N GLU A 15 -45.10 2.94 18.90
CA GLU A 15 -44.15 4.06 19.06
C GLU A 15 -43.32 3.94 20.34
N ARG A 16 -43.96 3.56 21.48
CA ARG A 16 -43.23 3.31 22.75
C ARG A 16 -42.29 2.14 22.65
N PHE A 17 -42.63 1.07 21.92
CA PHE A 17 -41.76 -0.10 21.72
C PHE A 17 -40.55 0.25 20.82
N GLN A 18 -40.76 1.01 19.74
CA GLN A 18 -39.69 1.48 18.88
C GLN A 18 -38.76 2.46 19.60
N TRP A 19 -39.30 3.39 20.39
CA TRP A 19 -38.53 4.33 21.20
C TRP A 19 -37.68 3.61 22.27
N TRP A 20 -38.24 2.56 22.92
CA TRP A 20 -37.52 1.75 23.91
C TRP A 20 -36.41 0.92 23.27
N HIS A 21 -36.62 0.37 22.08
CA HIS A 21 -35.62 -0.38 21.33
C HIS A 21 -34.46 0.52 20.89
N GLN A 22 -34.74 1.72 20.38
CA GLN A 22 -33.73 2.72 20.03
C GLN A 22 -32.88 3.19 21.22
N ARG A 23 -33.47 3.35 22.39
CA ARG A 23 -32.73 3.70 23.60
C ARG A 23 -31.82 2.54 24.06
N ARG A 24 -32.31 1.32 24.00
CA ARG A 24 -31.54 0.12 24.39
C ARG A 24 -30.35 -0.11 23.49
N THR A 25 -30.48 0.03 22.17
CA THR A 25 -29.38 -0.05 21.21
C THR A 25 -28.35 1.04 21.42
N LYS A 26 -28.75 2.29 21.63
CA LYS A 26 -27.83 3.39 21.95
C LYS A 26 -27.07 3.14 23.26
N LEU A 27 -27.74 2.62 24.28
CA LEU A 27 -27.10 2.30 25.56
C LEU A 27 -26.05 1.17 25.43
N ILE A 28 -26.37 0.12 24.67
CA ILE A 28 -25.41 -0.97 24.38
C ILE A 28 -24.20 -0.44 23.61
N PHE A 29 -24.40 0.44 22.63
CA PHE A 29 -23.31 1.07 21.87
C PHE A 29 -22.40 1.91 22.78
N ILE A 30 -22.96 2.71 23.68
CA ILE A 30 -22.20 3.51 24.66
C ILE A 30 -21.40 2.62 25.60
N ILE A 31 -21.98 1.53 26.08
CA ILE A 31 -21.29 0.57 26.96
C ILE A 31 -20.13 -0.11 26.22
N LEU A 32 -20.28 -0.49 24.94
CA LEU A 32 -19.22 -1.06 24.13
C LEU A 32 -18.08 -0.08 23.92
N ILE A 33 -18.37 1.19 23.65
CA ILE A 33 -17.34 2.25 23.50
C ILE A 33 -16.57 2.45 24.83
N ILE A 34 -17.25 2.47 25.97
CA ILE A 34 -16.61 2.61 27.28
C ILE A 34 -15.70 1.39 27.57
N LEU A 35 -16.15 0.17 27.24
CA LEU A 35 -15.36 -1.04 27.41
C LEU A 35 -14.09 -1.04 26.51
N THR A 36 -14.19 -0.57 25.27
CA THR A 36 -13.03 -0.46 24.38
C THR A 36 -12.02 0.56 24.89
N ILE A 37 -12.47 1.71 25.38
CA ILE A 37 -11.60 2.73 25.99
C ILE A 37 -10.90 2.19 27.25
N LEU A 38 -11.60 1.43 28.08
CA LEU A 38 -11.02 0.80 29.28
C LEU A 38 -9.97 -0.25 28.92
N ILE A 39 -10.18 -1.06 27.90
CA ILE A 39 -9.19 -2.04 27.45
C ILE A 39 -7.94 -1.36 26.91
N ILE A 40 -8.09 -0.29 26.12
CA ILE A 40 -6.96 0.48 25.57
C ILE A 40 -6.17 1.16 26.70
N SER A 41 -6.85 1.79 27.68
CA SER A 41 -6.17 2.42 28.81
C SER A 41 -5.46 1.42 29.72
N LEU A 42 -6.02 0.23 29.94
CA LEU A 42 -5.39 -0.84 30.72
C LEU A 42 -4.14 -1.39 30.01
N SER A 43 -4.20 -1.53 28.68
CA SER A 43 -3.08 -1.94 27.84
C SER A 43 -1.92 -0.93 27.88
N LEU A 44 -2.22 0.38 27.88
CA LEU A 44 -1.23 1.45 28.02
C LEU A 44 -0.58 1.48 29.41
N ILE A 45 -1.37 1.28 30.48
CA ILE A 45 -0.86 1.21 31.85
C ILE A 45 0.05 -0.01 32.02
N LEU A 46 -0.31 -1.16 31.45
CA LEU A 46 0.50 -2.38 31.49
C LEU A 46 1.85 -2.19 30.79
N LYS A 47 1.89 -1.51 29.65
CA LYS A 47 3.15 -1.14 28.97
C LYS A 47 4.03 -0.23 29.83
N PHE A 48 3.45 0.72 30.57
CA PHE A 48 4.20 1.63 31.45
C PHE A 48 4.78 0.95 32.70
N VAL A 49 4.11 -0.08 33.22
CA VAL A 49 4.54 -0.84 34.42
C VAL A 49 5.66 -1.83 34.08
N ILE A 50 5.66 -2.41 32.88
CA ILE A 50 6.67 -3.40 32.44
C ILE A 50 8.00 -2.74 32.03
N LEU A 51 8.01 -1.43 31.69
CA LEU A 51 9.19 -0.71 31.19
C LEU A 51 9.90 0.17 32.22
N LYS A 52 9.73 -0.05 33.53
CA LYS A 52 10.56 0.65 34.54
C LYS A 52 11.94 0.02 34.64
N PRO A 53 13.03 0.73 34.29
CA PRO A 53 14.38 0.23 34.49
C PRO A 53 14.70 0.12 36.00
N SER A 54 15.21 -1.02 36.42
CA SER A 54 15.73 -1.28 37.76
C SER A 54 16.93 -0.40 38.02
N LYS A 55 16.87 0.42 39.07
CA LYS A 55 18.04 1.18 39.56
C LYS A 55 19.00 0.24 40.30
N SER A 56 20.16 -0.07 39.71
CA SER A 56 21.28 -0.70 40.42
C SER A 56 22.05 0.34 41.24
N LYS A 57 22.37 -0.01 42.51
CA LYS A 57 23.19 0.78 43.39
C LYS A 57 24.65 0.82 42.93
N ILE A 58 25.20 2.01 42.76
CA ILE A 58 26.62 2.23 42.46
C ILE A 58 27.38 2.21 43.78
N THR A 59 28.32 1.27 43.93
CA THR A 59 29.33 1.27 44.99
C THR A 59 30.58 1.96 44.42
N THR A 60 30.97 3.08 45.02
CA THR A 60 32.15 3.87 44.63
C THR A 60 33.40 3.17 45.12
N THR A 61 34.25 2.70 44.24
CA THR A 61 35.64 2.31 44.58
C THR A 61 36.58 3.20 43.76
N THR A 62 37.38 3.99 44.44
CA THR A 62 38.40 4.89 43.89
C THR A 62 39.58 4.06 43.41
N THR A 63 39.97 4.16 42.12
CA THR A 63 41.24 3.64 41.63
C THR A 63 41.82 4.54 40.54
N THR A 64 43.05 4.78 40.64
CA THR A 64 44.08 5.56 39.98
C THR A 64 43.98 5.67 38.48
N THR A 65 44.22 6.88 37.96
CA THR A 65 44.24 7.36 36.59
C THR A 65 45.27 6.64 35.73
N THR A 66 44.81 5.91 34.71
CA THR A 66 45.62 5.59 33.53
C THR A 66 44.83 6.13 32.33
N THR A 67 45.43 7.09 31.62
CA THR A 67 44.82 7.73 30.43
C THR A 67 44.76 6.71 29.28
N THR A 68 43.65 6.02 29.14
CA THR A 68 43.35 5.21 27.98
C THR A 68 42.49 6.05 27.06
N THR A 69 43.00 6.40 25.90
CA THR A 69 42.23 7.04 24.82
C THR A 69 41.16 6.06 24.36
N THR A 70 39.95 6.20 24.91
CA THR A 70 38.80 5.43 24.48
C THR A 70 38.34 6.00 23.14
N THR A 71 38.74 5.39 22.05
CA THR A 71 38.09 5.60 20.75
C THR A 71 36.67 5.09 20.90
N THR A 72 35.74 6.01 21.09
CA THR A 72 34.30 5.70 21.02
C THR A 72 34.02 5.34 19.58
N THR A 73 34.13 4.09 19.23
CA THR A 73 33.50 3.54 18.01
C THR A 73 32.00 3.67 18.26
N THR A 74 31.42 4.75 17.76
CA THR A 74 29.98 4.81 17.53
C THR A 74 29.69 3.67 16.57
N SER A 75 29.22 2.53 17.08
CA SER A 75 28.64 1.51 16.23
C SER A 75 27.40 2.16 15.58
N TYR A 76 27.57 2.68 14.37
CA TYR A 76 26.42 2.93 13.51
C TYR A 76 25.72 1.58 13.39
N GLN A 77 24.54 1.46 13.96
CA GLN A 77 23.66 0.33 13.68
C GLN A 77 23.41 0.39 12.17
N GLN A 78 23.94 -0.59 11.47
CA GLN A 78 23.93 -0.62 10.02
C GLN A 78 22.63 -1.32 9.62
N TYR A 79 21.69 -0.56 9.07
CA TYR A 79 20.56 -1.12 8.35
C TYR A 79 21.05 -2.13 7.34
N VAL A 80 20.56 -3.36 7.38
CA VAL A 80 21.17 -4.45 6.62
C VAL A 80 20.20 -4.91 5.53
N TRP A 81 20.70 -4.89 4.31
CA TRP A 81 20.14 -5.66 3.21
C TRP A 81 20.78 -7.05 3.21
N ARG A 82 19.98 -8.06 3.01
CA ARG A 82 20.48 -9.43 2.83
C ARG A 82 19.73 -10.12 1.70
N ASP A 83 20.46 -10.96 0.96
CA ASP A 83 19.84 -11.83 -0.03
C ASP A 83 18.91 -12.84 0.66
N THR A 84 17.84 -13.20 -0.04
CA THR A 84 16.96 -14.29 0.33
C THR A 84 16.79 -15.25 -0.86
N GLY A 85 15.92 -16.26 -0.76
CA GLY A 85 15.68 -17.17 -1.86
C GLY A 85 15.30 -16.46 -3.16
N ASN A 86 15.70 -17.01 -4.29
CA ASN A 86 15.37 -16.46 -5.60
C ASN A 86 14.02 -16.96 -6.10
N LEU A 87 13.31 -16.13 -6.87
CA LEU A 87 12.13 -16.52 -7.61
C LEU A 87 12.49 -17.64 -8.61
N VAL A 88 11.54 -18.50 -8.90
CA VAL A 88 11.66 -19.53 -9.93
C VAL A 88 11.73 -18.90 -11.33
N ASN A 89 10.88 -17.87 -11.56
CA ASN A 89 10.84 -17.15 -12.83
C ASN A 89 11.30 -15.70 -12.65
N ALA A 90 12.30 -15.30 -13.43
CA ALA A 90 12.69 -13.90 -13.52
C ALA A 90 11.54 -13.06 -14.06
N ARG A 91 11.28 -11.92 -13.43
CA ARG A 91 10.12 -11.06 -13.77
C ARG A 91 10.29 -9.61 -13.35
N TYR A 92 9.63 -8.71 -14.07
CA TYR A 92 9.43 -7.30 -13.74
C TYR A 92 8.02 -6.86 -14.13
N ARG A 93 7.52 -5.69 -13.67
CA ARG A 93 6.14 -5.23 -13.87
C ARG A 93 5.09 -6.22 -13.39
N HIS A 94 5.45 -6.96 -12.37
CA HIS A 94 4.60 -7.93 -11.70
C HIS A 94 3.95 -7.30 -10.48
N ALA A 95 2.93 -7.93 -9.92
CA ALA A 95 2.27 -7.45 -8.73
C ALA A 95 2.53 -8.39 -7.53
N ALA A 96 2.42 -7.84 -6.32
CA ALA A 96 2.58 -8.59 -5.09
C ALA A 96 1.45 -8.31 -4.09
N SER A 97 1.07 -9.32 -3.33
CA SER A 97 0.10 -9.24 -2.24
C SER A 97 0.61 -9.99 -1.01
N VAL A 98 0.60 -9.32 0.14
CA VAL A 98 0.84 -9.99 1.42
C VAL A 98 -0.43 -10.71 1.83
N LEU A 99 -0.33 -12.01 2.07
CA LEU A 99 -1.44 -12.87 2.48
C LEU A 99 -1.67 -12.78 3.99
N ASN A 100 -2.86 -13.18 4.44
CA ASN A 100 -3.22 -13.17 5.87
C ASN A 100 -2.32 -14.09 6.73
N ASP A 101 -1.71 -15.10 6.14
CA ASP A 101 -0.76 -16.01 6.80
C ASP A 101 0.69 -15.49 6.79
N GLY A 102 0.92 -14.31 6.23
CA GLY A 102 2.23 -13.65 6.16
C GLY A 102 3.08 -14.03 4.96
N ARG A 103 2.68 -14.99 4.14
CA ARG A 103 3.35 -15.27 2.85
C ARG A 103 3.12 -14.11 1.89
N VAL A 104 3.98 -13.99 0.88
CA VAL A 104 3.82 -13.00 -0.19
C VAL A 104 3.53 -13.73 -1.50
N LEU A 105 2.39 -13.42 -2.10
CA LEU A 105 2.04 -13.88 -3.44
C LEU A 105 2.59 -12.89 -4.47
N ILE A 106 3.34 -13.39 -5.45
CA ILE A 106 3.73 -12.63 -6.65
C ILE A 106 3.01 -13.22 -7.86
N THR A 107 2.52 -12.34 -8.72
CA THR A 107 1.70 -12.71 -9.89
C THR A 107 2.22 -12.06 -11.16
N GLY A 108 2.24 -12.81 -12.26
CA GLY A 108 2.48 -12.31 -13.60
C GLY A 108 3.80 -11.58 -13.80
N GLY A 109 3.75 -10.49 -14.53
CA GLY A 109 4.90 -9.69 -14.96
C GLY A 109 5.44 -10.10 -16.31
N LEU A 110 6.46 -9.38 -16.77
CA LEU A 110 7.19 -9.70 -17.98
C LEU A 110 8.45 -10.49 -17.62
N GLY A 111 8.59 -11.65 -18.23
CA GLY A 111 9.79 -12.48 -18.17
C GLY A 111 10.85 -12.00 -19.17
N SER A 112 11.78 -12.89 -19.51
CA SER A 112 12.85 -12.53 -20.48
C SER A 112 12.34 -12.36 -21.92
N THR A 113 11.18 -12.94 -22.26
CA THR A 113 10.70 -12.97 -23.65
C THR A 113 9.20 -12.75 -23.80
N TYR A 114 8.39 -13.00 -22.76
CA TYR A 114 6.94 -12.90 -22.82
C TYR A 114 6.32 -12.65 -21.45
N GLN A 115 5.07 -12.18 -21.45
CA GLN A 115 4.28 -12.01 -20.24
C GLN A 115 4.04 -13.35 -19.56
N LEU A 116 4.04 -13.32 -18.24
CA LEU A 116 3.88 -14.50 -17.40
C LEU A 116 2.45 -14.63 -16.87
N ARG A 117 1.97 -15.86 -16.79
CA ARG A 117 0.79 -16.24 -16.03
C ARG A 117 1.13 -16.97 -14.73
N THR A 118 2.42 -17.22 -14.48
CA THR A 118 2.88 -17.93 -13.28
C THR A 118 2.73 -17.06 -12.05
N ALA A 119 2.42 -17.72 -10.94
CA ALA A 119 2.42 -17.11 -9.62
C ALA A 119 3.33 -17.89 -8.66
N GLU A 120 3.94 -17.18 -7.71
CA GLU A 120 4.88 -17.72 -6.75
C GLU A 120 4.58 -17.22 -5.35
N LEU A 121 4.80 -18.07 -4.35
CA LEU A 121 4.65 -17.75 -2.93
C LEU A 121 6.02 -17.68 -2.27
N TYR A 122 6.28 -16.58 -1.60
CA TYR A 122 7.41 -16.42 -0.68
C TYR A 122 6.99 -16.79 0.73
N ASP A 123 7.74 -17.68 1.35
CA ASP A 123 7.60 -17.99 2.79
C ASP A 123 8.69 -17.24 3.57
N PRO A 124 8.32 -16.21 4.37
CA PRO A 124 9.29 -15.44 5.15
C PRO A 124 10.01 -16.25 6.22
N SER A 125 9.42 -17.35 6.69
CA SER A 125 10.01 -18.21 7.73
C SER A 125 11.09 -19.13 7.18
N ALA A 126 10.92 -19.60 5.95
CA ALA A 126 11.86 -20.47 5.25
C ALA A 126 12.81 -19.68 4.34
N GLY A 127 12.48 -18.43 4.00
CA GLY A 127 13.25 -17.59 3.08
C GLY A 127 13.30 -18.14 1.65
N ASN A 128 12.28 -18.85 1.20
CA ASN A 128 12.23 -19.50 -0.10
C ASN A 128 10.96 -19.19 -0.90
N TRP A 129 11.02 -19.46 -2.20
CA TRP A 129 9.94 -19.30 -3.15
C TRP A 129 9.44 -20.66 -3.64
N THR A 130 8.13 -20.76 -3.82
CA THR A 130 7.48 -21.95 -4.39
C THR A 130 6.46 -21.54 -5.43
N LEU A 131 6.38 -22.29 -6.53
CA LEU A 131 5.30 -22.12 -7.51
C LEU A 131 3.97 -22.48 -6.89
N THR A 132 2.94 -21.73 -7.26
CA THR A 132 1.54 -22.03 -6.97
C THR A 132 0.74 -22.14 -8.26
N GLY A 133 -0.59 -22.25 -8.19
CA GLY A 133 -1.43 -22.28 -9.38
C GLY A 133 -1.17 -21.11 -10.33
N ASN A 134 -1.25 -21.36 -11.62
CA ASN A 134 -1.11 -20.32 -12.64
C ASN A 134 -2.42 -19.58 -12.85
N MET A 135 -2.36 -18.28 -13.11
CA MET A 135 -3.48 -17.49 -13.65
C MET A 135 -3.95 -18.08 -14.99
N ASN A 136 -5.18 -17.80 -15.37
CA ASN A 136 -5.71 -18.21 -16.66
C ASN A 136 -5.12 -17.37 -17.82
N ILE A 137 -4.80 -16.11 -17.54
CA ILE A 137 -4.27 -15.14 -18.51
C ILE A 137 -2.95 -14.59 -18.02
N GLU A 138 -1.95 -14.53 -18.90
CA GLU A 138 -0.70 -13.81 -18.68
C GLU A 138 -0.98 -12.31 -18.57
N ARG A 139 -0.24 -11.61 -17.72
CA ARG A 139 -0.40 -10.16 -17.54
C ARG A 139 0.80 -9.48 -16.93
N GLU A 140 1.13 -8.29 -17.44
CA GLU A 140 2.03 -7.32 -16.81
C GLU A 140 1.28 -6.00 -16.55
N PHE A 141 1.80 -5.10 -15.70
CA PHE A 141 1.14 -3.85 -15.33
C PHE A 141 -0.31 -4.01 -14.82
N HIS A 142 -0.59 -5.15 -14.23
CA HIS A 142 -1.85 -5.43 -13.54
C HIS A 142 -1.75 -5.04 -12.07
N THR A 143 -2.88 -5.00 -11.39
CA THR A 143 -2.91 -4.81 -9.93
C THR A 143 -3.27 -6.10 -9.21
N SER A 144 -2.82 -6.22 -7.96
CA SER A 144 -3.09 -7.34 -7.06
C SER A 144 -3.50 -6.81 -5.68
N SER A 145 -4.64 -7.25 -5.16
CA SER A 145 -5.20 -6.77 -3.90
C SER A 145 -5.65 -7.92 -3.02
N THR A 146 -5.14 -7.98 -1.78
CA THR A 146 -5.63 -8.92 -0.77
C THR A 146 -6.99 -8.45 -0.26
N LEU A 147 -7.99 -9.31 -0.36
CA LEU A 147 -9.37 -9.04 0.02
C LEU A 147 -9.62 -9.36 1.49
N THR A 148 -10.69 -8.82 2.06
CA THR A 148 -11.08 -9.07 3.46
C THR A 148 -11.42 -10.54 3.75
N ASN A 149 -11.81 -11.30 2.73
CA ASN A 149 -12.05 -12.75 2.84
C ASN A 149 -10.77 -13.61 2.68
N GLY A 150 -9.59 -12.96 2.52
CA GLY A 150 -8.29 -13.60 2.39
C GLY A 150 -7.94 -14.07 0.97
N LYS A 151 -8.85 -14.01 0.00
CA LYS A 151 -8.52 -14.22 -1.41
C LYS A 151 -7.72 -13.04 -1.96
N VAL A 152 -7.09 -13.20 -3.12
CA VAL A 152 -6.38 -12.13 -3.81
C VAL A 152 -7.06 -11.88 -5.16
N LEU A 153 -7.45 -10.63 -5.41
CA LEU A 153 -8.00 -10.18 -6.68
C LEU A 153 -6.88 -9.63 -7.56
N VAL A 154 -6.75 -10.15 -8.77
CA VAL A 154 -5.85 -9.66 -9.81
C VAL A 154 -6.68 -9.06 -10.94
N VAL A 155 -6.33 -7.85 -11.39
CA VAL A 155 -7.18 -7.06 -12.31
C VAL A 155 -6.36 -6.51 -13.47
N GLY A 156 -6.92 -6.62 -14.69
CA GLY A 156 -6.42 -5.96 -15.89
C GLY A 156 -5.00 -6.39 -16.29
N GLY A 157 -4.23 -5.41 -16.77
CA GLY A 157 -2.87 -5.59 -17.26
C GLY A 157 -2.79 -5.69 -18.77
N GLU A 158 -1.58 -5.86 -19.28
CA GLU A 158 -1.28 -6.14 -20.67
C GLU A 158 -0.88 -7.59 -20.85
N ALA A 159 -1.39 -8.24 -21.88
CA ALA A 159 -1.09 -9.60 -22.30
C ALA A 159 -0.58 -9.63 -23.74
N SER A 160 -0.07 -10.76 -24.21
CA SER A 160 0.37 -10.94 -25.59
C SER A 160 -0.70 -10.59 -26.64
N ARG A 161 -1.98 -10.63 -26.25
CA ARG A 161 -3.13 -10.32 -27.11
C ARG A 161 -3.71 -8.92 -26.87
N GLY A 162 -3.02 -8.06 -26.12
CA GLY A 162 -3.41 -6.69 -25.80
C GLY A 162 -3.93 -6.51 -24.37
N TYR A 163 -4.51 -5.37 -24.15
CA TYR A 163 -4.97 -4.91 -22.83
C TYR A 163 -6.16 -5.73 -22.33
N GLN A 164 -6.19 -6.00 -21.02
CA GLN A 164 -7.16 -6.91 -20.41
C GLN A 164 -8.22 -6.17 -19.61
N ASN A 165 -9.46 -6.58 -19.77
CA ASN A 165 -10.56 -6.20 -18.87
C ASN A 165 -10.95 -7.34 -17.91
N THR A 166 -10.20 -8.43 -17.90
CA THR A 166 -10.46 -9.60 -17.08
C THR A 166 -9.89 -9.46 -15.67
N ALA A 167 -10.54 -10.09 -14.71
CA ALA A 167 -10.04 -10.24 -13.36
C ALA A 167 -10.11 -11.70 -12.89
N GLU A 168 -9.23 -12.05 -11.97
CA GLU A 168 -9.11 -13.40 -11.42
C GLU A 168 -8.95 -13.36 -9.92
N LEU A 169 -9.57 -14.31 -9.22
CA LEU A 169 -9.44 -14.52 -7.79
C LEU A 169 -8.54 -15.72 -7.51
N TYR A 170 -7.54 -15.50 -6.68
CA TYR A 170 -6.69 -16.54 -6.12
C TYR A 170 -7.17 -16.93 -4.72
N ASP A 171 -7.33 -18.23 -4.48
CA ASP A 171 -7.59 -18.76 -3.16
C ASP A 171 -6.30 -19.33 -2.56
N PRO A 172 -5.72 -18.69 -1.52
CA PRO A 172 -4.46 -19.13 -0.92
C PRO A 172 -4.54 -20.51 -0.21
N SER A 173 -5.74 -20.96 0.13
CA SER A 173 -5.95 -22.23 0.80
C SER A 173 -5.87 -23.44 -0.16
N THR A 174 -6.23 -23.23 -1.41
CA THR A 174 -6.24 -24.25 -2.46
C THR A 174 -5.19 -24.06 -3.53
N GLY A 175 -4.67 -22.84 -3.67
CA GLY A 175 -3.78 -22.45 -4.75
C GLY A 175 -4.48 -22.32 -6.12
N VAL A 176 -5.81 -22.23 -6.16
CA VAL A 176 -6.61 -22.21 -7.39
C VAL A 176 -6.99 -20.80 -7.78
N TRP A 177 -6.99 -20.54 -9.09
CA TRP A 177 -7.45 -19.31 -9.71
C TRP A 177 -8.83 -19.47 -10.34
N THR A 178 -9.71 -18.51 -10.08
CA THR A 178 -11.08 -18.46 -10.65
C THR A 178 -11.27 -17.14 -11.36
N VAL A 179 -11.74 -17.19 -12.62
CA VAL A 179 -12.09 -15.97 -13.38
C VAL A 179 -13.38 -15.40 -12.79
N THR A 180 -13.40 -14.09 -12.57
CA THR A 180 -14.58 -13.34 -12.15
C THR A 180 -15.29 -12.73 -13.36
N ASP A 181 -16.34 -11.96 -13.13
CA ASP A 181 -16.86 -11.02 -14.12
C ASP A 181 -15.77 -10.06 -14.57
N SER A 182 -15.91 -9.50 -15.77
CA SER A 182 -14.93 -8.57 -16.36
C SER A 182 -15.31 -7.11 -16.11
N LEU A 183 -14.27 -6.25 -16.06
CA LEU A 183 -14.45 -4.80 -16.13
C LEU A 183 -15.08 -4.40 -17.46
N GLU A 184 -15.68 -3.22 -17.50
CA GLU A 184 -16.19 -2.65 -18.75
C GLU A 184 -15.04 -2.27 -19.69
N TYR A 185 -13.97 -1.66 -19.15
CA TYR A 185 -12.82 -1.19 -19.93
C TYR A 185 -11.58 -2.01 -19.65
N ALA A 186 -10.93 -2.49 -20.73
CA ALA A 186 -9.58 -3.04 -20.62
C ALA A 186 -8.61 -1.96 -20.17
N ARG A 187 -7.69 -2.31 -19.26
CA ARG A 187 -6.74 -1.35 -18.67
C ARG A 187 -5.47 -1.99 -18.15
N SER A 188 -4.33 -1.32 -18.39
CA SER A 188 -3.06 -1.53 -17.71
C SER A 188 -2.66 -0.25 -16.96
N GLU A 189 -1.64 -0.32 -16.09
CA GLU A 189 -1.08 0.87 -15.42
C GLU A 189 -2.12 1.69 -14.64
N HIS A 190 -3.20 1.04 -14.25
CA HIS A 190 -4.27 1.56 -13.42
C HIS A 190 -3.89 1.44 -11.93
N ALA A 191 -4.59 2.15 -11.07
CA ALA A 191 -4.45 1.97 -9.64
C ALA A 191 -5.65 1.21 -9.05
N ALA A 192 -5.37 0.42 -7.99
CA ALA A 192 -6.36 -0.31 -7.21
C ALA A 192 -6.28 0.10 -5.75
N THR A 193 -7.43 0.37 -5.14
CA THR A 193 -7.51 0.78 -3.73
C THR A 193 -8.61 0.00 -3.01
N VAL A 194 -8.26 -0.67 -1.91
CA VAL A 194 -9.23 -1.31 -1.01
C VAL A 194 -9.88 -0.23 -0.16
N LEU A 195 -11.20 -0.06 -0.28
CA LEU A 195 -11.99 0.91 0.47
C LEU A 195 -12.31 0.40 1.88
N LEU A 196 -12.77 1.31 2.76
CA LEU A 196 -13.13 0.96 4.15
C LEU A 196 -14.31 -0.03 4.24
N ASP A 197 -15.20 -0.06 3.25
CA ASP A 197 -16.30 -1.02 3.15
C ASP A 197 -15.89 -2.37 2.54
N GLY A 198 -14.61 -2.52 2.21
CA GLY A 198 -14.03 -3.71 1.63
C GLY A 198 -14.09 -3.79 0.10
N LYS A 199 -14.85 -2.93 -0.58
CA LYS A 199 -14.84 -2.89 -2.06
C LYS A 199 -13.48 -2.48 -2.60
N ILE A 200 -13.21 -2.84 -3.85
CA ILE A 200 -11.99 -2.44 -4.55
C ILE A 200 -12.36 -1.38 -5.59
N LEU A 201 -11.77 -0.20 -5.45
CA LEU A 201 -11.86 0.86 -6.45
C LEU A 201 -10.70 0.73 -7.43
N ILE A 202 -11.02 0.62 -8.71
CA ILE A 202 -10.06 0.65 -9.81
C ILE A 202 -10.20 1.99 -10.52
N THR A 203 -9.08 2.69 -10.74
CA THR A 203 -9.08 4.03 -11.34
C THR A 203 -8.13 4.10 -12.52
N GLY A 204 -8.56 4.75 -13.60
CA GLY A 204 -7.72 5.09 -14.74
C GLY A 204 -7.07 3.91 -15.46
N GLY A 205 -5.86 4.14 -15.92
CA GLY A 205 -5.06 3.22 -16.70
C GLY A 205 -5.08 3.57 -18.20
N TYR A 206 -4.46 2.72 -19.00
CA TYR A 206 -4.35 2.83 -20.46
C TYR A 206 -5.00 1.61 -21.14
N ASN A 207 -5.75 1.84 -22.20
CA ASN A 207 -6.47 0.78 -22.92
C ASN A 207 -5.88 0.45 -24.31
N GLY A 208 -4.70 1.01 -24.61
CA GLY A 208 -4.05 0.90 -25.93
C GLY A 208 -4.36 2.07 -26.86
N ARG A 209 -5.26 2.97 -26.46
CA ARG A 209 -5.65 4.14 -27.24
C ARG A 209 -5.75 5.40 -26.40
N ASP A 210 -6.44 5.32 -25.26
CA ASP A 210 -6.78 6.48 -24.44
C ASP A 210 -6.31 6.27 -22.99
N TYR A 211 -5.92 7.34 -22.34
CA TYR A 211 -5.79 7.38 -20.89
C TYR A 211 -7.18 7.46 -20.27
N LEU A 212 -7.52 6.47 -19.48
CA LEU A 212 -8.88 6.34 -18.96
C LEU A 212 -9.12 7.30 -17.78
N ASP A 213 -10.28 7.93 -17.80
CA ASP A 213 -10.84 8.66 -16.66
C ASP A 213 -11.85 7.78 -15.88
N SER A 214 -12.27 6.66 -16.44
CA SER A 214 -13.25 5.76 -15.85
C SER A 214 -12.74 5.11 -14.56
N ALA A 215 -13.68 4.89 -13.65
CA ALA A 215 -13.46 4.17 -12.40
C ALA A 215 -14.53 3.09 -12.24
N GLU A 216 -14.12 1.94 -11.69
CA GLU A 216 -14.97 0.78 -11.47
C GLU A 216 -14.81 0.23 -10.06
N LEU A 217 -15.88 -0.31 -9.50
CA LEU A 217 -15.92 -0.91 -8.17
C LEU A 217 -16.17 -2.41 -8.27
N PHE A 218 -15.33 -3.19 -7.58
CA PHE A 218 -15.56 -4.60 -7.34
C PHE A 218 -16.18 -4.81 -5.96
N ASP A 219 -17.29 -5.50 -5.92
CA ASP A 219 -17.94 -5.91 -4.67
C ASP A 219 -17.58 -7.37 -4.34
N ILE A 220 -16.85 -7.57 -3.24
CA ILE A 220 -16.36 -8.88 -2.80
C ILE A 220 -17.51 -9.83 -2.46
N SER A 221 -18.64 -9.31 -1.98
CA SER A 221 -19.75 -10.12 -1.51
C SER A 221 -20.54 -10.77 -2.65
N THR A 222 -20.57 -10.11 -3.80
CA THR A 222 -21.26 -10.58 -5.01
C THR A 222 -20.30 -11.05 -6.10
N GLU A 223 -19.01 -10.76 -5.95
CA GLU A 223 -17.95 -10.97 -6.95
C GLU A 223 -18.26 -10.29 -8.31
N THR A 224 -18.95 -9.14 -8.27
CA THR A 224 -19.38 -8.40 -9.47
C THR A 224 -18.74 -7.02 -9.57
N TRP A 225 -18.65 -6.53 -10.81
CA TRP A 225 -18.18 -5.19 -11.16
C TRP A 225 -19.33 -4.23 -11.39
N ARG A 226 -19.14 -2.98 -11.07
CA ARG A 226 -20.02 -1.88 -11.48
C ARG A 226 -19.21 -0.61 -11.73
N ASN A 227 -19.69 0.20 -12.64
CA ASN A 227 -19.14 1.53 -12.84
C ASN A 227 -19.46 2.43 -11.64
N THR A 228 -18.56 3.35 -11.38
CA THR A 228 -18.82 4.54 -10.57
C THR A 228 -18.58 5.79 -11.43
N THR A 229 -18.68 6.98 -10.87
CA THR A 229 -18.43 8.21 -11.62
C THR A 229 -16.97 8.27 -12.08
N SER A 230 -16.73 8.89 -13.25
CA SER A 230 -15.39 9.08 -13.79
C SER A 230 -14.63 10.20 -13.09
N MET A 231 -13.29 10.08 -13.04
CA MET A 231 -12.39 11.19 -12.72
C MET A 231 -12.59 12.35 -13.72
N ASN A 232 -12.11 13.52 -13.35
CA ASN A 232 -12.15 14.68 -14.25
C ASN A 232 -11.04 14.64 -15.33
N SER A 233 -10.02 13.79 -15.14
CA SER A 233 -8.89 13.65 -16.07
C SER A 233 -8.48 12.19 -16.20
N GLY A 234 -8.29 11.72 -17.45
CA GLY A 234 -7.70 10.42 -17.72
C GLY A 234 -6.23 10.37 -17.30
N ARG A 235 -5.80 9.24 -16.73
CA ARG A 235 -4.44 9.09 -16.20
C ARG A 235 -3.99 7.63 -16.15
N GLU A 236 -2.72 7.40 -16.44
CA GLU A 236 -1.99 6.15 -16.25
C GLU A 236 -0.76 6.39 -15.37
N HIS A 237 -0.13 5.34 -14.83
CA HIS A 237 1.02 5.45 -13.93
C HIS A 237 0.83 6.47 -12.78
N HIS A 238 -0.42 6.65 -12.37
CA HIS A 238 -0.82 7.47 -11.24
C HIS A 238 -0.83 6.63 -9.95
N THR A 239 -0.96 7.31 -8.83
CA THR A 239 -1.16 6.64 -7.53
C THR A 239 -2.55 6.92 -6.99
N ALA A 240 -3.11 5.93 -6.26
CA ALA A 240 -4.37 6.06 -5.53
C ALA A 240 -4.15 5.65 -4.07
N SER A 241 -4.48 6.52 -3.13
CA SER A 241 -4.21 6.34 -1.71
C SER A 241 -5.48 6.52 -0.89
N LEU A 242 -5.87 5.49 -0.11
CA LEU A 242 -6.95 5.60 0.86
C LEU A 242 -6.52 6.49 2.03
N LEU A 243 -7.21 7.59 2.23
CA LEU A 243 -6.97 8.53 3.31
C LEU A 243 -7.64 8.05 4.62
N GLN A 244 -7.20 8.62 5.75
CA GLN A 244 -7.74 8.27 7.06
C GLN A 244 -9.23 8.63 7.24
N ASP A 245 -9.74 9.59 6.45
CA ASP A 245 -11.15 9.99 6.42
C ASP A 245 -12.01 9.12 5.49
N GLY A 246 -11.43 8.13 4.82
CA GLY A 246 -12.10 7.20 3.92
C GLY A 246 -12.18 7.66 2.46
N ARG A 247 -11.78 8.90 2.13
CA ARG A 247 -11.65 9.35 0.74
C ARG A 247 -10.43 8.72 0.09
N VAL A 248 -10.43 8.66 -1.25
CA VAL A 248 -9.25 8.21 -2.02
C VAL A 248 -8.63 9.40 -2.72
N LEU A 249 -7.35 9.63 -2.46
CA LEU A 249 -6.54 10.63 -3.17
C LEU A 249 -5.90 9.98 -4.39
N VAL A 250 -6.19 10.48 -5.57
CA VAL A 250 -5.56 10.10 -6.84
C VAL A 250 -4.63 11.22 -7.29
N VAL A 251 -3.35 10.87 -7.58
CA VAL A 251 -2.30 11.87 -7.81
C VAL A 251 -1.54 11.57 -9.09
N GLY A 252 -1.30 12.60 -9.90
CA GLY A 252 -0.41 12.55 -11.04
C GLY A 252 -0.85 11.61 -12.15
N GLY A 253 0.12 10.98 -12.78
CA GLY A 253 -0.07 10.14 -13.97
C GLY A 253 -0.03 10.95 -15.26
N SER A 254 0.45 10.35 -16.35
CA SER A 254 0.55 11.01 -17.66
C SER A 254 1.16 12.42 -17.56
N ASP A 255 2.21 12.59 -16.72
CA ASP A 255 2.91 13.84 -16.42
C ASP A 255 2.04 14.95 -15.82
N SER A 256 0.84 14.62 -15.36
CA SER A 256 -0.05 15.58 -14.73
C SER A 256 0.44 15.98 -13.33
N ARG A 257 0.25 17.25 -12.98
CA ARG A 257 0.39 17.76 -11.62
C ARG A 257 -0.92 17.75 -10.82
N THR A 258 -2.03 17.38 -11.47
CA THR A 258 -3.34 17.44 -10.83
C THR A 258 -3.53 16.28 -9.85
N ALA A 259 -4.35 16.54 -8.84
CA ALA A 259 -4.82 15.54 -7.92
C ALA A 259 -6.34 15.64 -7.75
N GLU A 260 -6.98 14.51 -7.52
CA GLU A 260 -8.43 14.39 -7.34
C GLU A 260 -8.75 13.56 -6.10
N LEU A 261 -9.82 13.91 -5.43
CA LEU A 261 -10.39 13.17 -4.31
C LEU A 261 -11.66 12.45 -4.77
N TYR A 262 -11.73 11.17 -4.49
CA TYR A 262 -12.95 10.37 -4.59
C TYR A 262 -13.59 10.20 -3.22
N ASP A 263 -14.86 10.50 -3.10
CA ASP A 263 -15.65 10.23 -1.91
C ASP A 263 -16.51 8.97 -2.13
N PRO A 264 -16.21 7.84 -1.47
CA PRO A 264 -16.95 6.59 -1.65
C PRO A 264 -18.42 6.66 -1.20
N LEU A 265 -18.78 7.61 -0.34
CA LEU A 265 -20.17 7.76 0.16
C LEU A 265 -21.08 8.42 -0.87
N THR A 266 -20.54 9.37 -1.63
CA THR A 266 -21.27 10.12 -2.66
C THR A 266 -20.93 9.70 -4.07
N GLU A 267 -19.89 8.89 -4.21
CA GLU A 267 -19.26 8.48 -5.47
C GLU A 267 -18.84 9.67 -6.35
N ALA A 268 -18.50 10.80 -5.73
CA ALA A 268 -18.16 12.02 -6.43
C ALA A 268 -16.64 12.24 -6.48
N TRP A 269 -16.17 12.78 -7.61
CA TRP A 269 -14.82 13.24 -7.80
C TRP A 269 -14.72 14.75 -7.68
N LYS A 270 -13.67 15.21 -7.04
CA LYS A 270 -13.37 16.64 -6.85
C LYS A 270 -11.88 16.88 -7.08
N TYR A 271 -11.55 17.90 -7.89
CA TYR A 271 -10.16 18.40 -7.91
C TYR A 271 -9.78 18.92 -6.52
N THR A 272 -8.55 18.62 -6.12
CA THR A 272 -7.93 19.16 -4.91
C THR A 272 -6.70 19.99 -5.30
N GLY A 273 -5.88 20.44 -4.33
CA GLY A 273 -4.66 21.18 -4.63
C GLY A 273 -3.77 20.43 -5.62
N ASN A 274 -3.03 21.16 -6.45
CA ASN A 274 -2.12 20.59 -7.42
C ASN A 274 -0.71 20.46 -6.86
N MET A 275 0.02 19.41 -7.26
CA MET A 275 1.47 19.33 -7.08
C MET A 275 2.17 20.47 -7.81
N THR A 276 3.40 20.76 -7.41
CA THR A 276 4.24 21.74 -8.08
C THR A 276 4.76 21.21 -9.42
N ILE A 277 5.05 19.92 -9.49
CA ILE A 277 5.63 19.24 -10.65
C ILE A 277 4.72 18.09 -11.06
N GLY A 278 4.51 17.91 -12.37
CA GLY A 278 3.81 16.74 -12.92
C GLY A 278 4.66 15.49 -12.75
N ARG A 279 4.03 14.37 -12.40
CA ARG A 279 4.71 13.11 -12.07
C ARG A 279 3.94 11.92 -12.60
N GLN A 280 4.67 10.93 -13.11
CA GLN A 280 4.21 9.57 -13.35
C GLN A 280 5.26 8.58 -12.85
N SER A 281 4.91 7.32 -12.58
CA SER A 281 5.82 6.33 -12.01
C SER A 281 6.47 6.80 -10.68
N HIS A 282 5.75 7.61 -9.94
CA HIS A 282 6.09 8.07 -8.60
C HIS A 282 5.47 7.16 -7.55
N THR A 283 5.89 7.30 -6.30
CA THR A 283 5.21 6.66 -5.17
C THR A 283 4.44 7.68 -4.34
N ALA A 284 3.29 7.26 -3.80
CA ALA A 284 2.52 8.00 -2.80
C ALA A 284 2.29 7.14 -1.57
N THR A 285 2.62 7.67 -0.40
CA THR A 285 2.61 6.93 0.86
C THR A 285 1.83 7.71 1.91
N VAL A 286 0.78 7.10 2.47
CA VAL A 286 0.03 7.68 3.59
C VAL A 286 0.84 7.51 4.87
N LEU A 287 1.19 8.63 5.49
CA LEU A 287 1.95 8.67 6.73
C LEU A 287 1.05 8.52 7.97
N ALA A 288 1.63 8.15 9.09
CA ALA A 288 0.89 8.00 10.36
C ALA A 288 0.16 9.28 10.82
N ASN A 289 0.66 10.46 10.41
CA ASN A 289 0.02 11.75 10.68
C ASN A 289 -1.10 12.11 9.68
N GLY A 290 -1.47 11.21 8.79
CA GLY A 290 -2.52 11.37 7.79
C GLY A 290 -2.10 12.12 6.52
N LYS A 291 -0.91 12.73 6.47
CA LYS A 291 -0.40 13.35 5.24
C LYS A 291 0.03 12.29 4.23
N VAL A 292 0.08 12.65 2.95
CA VAL A 292 0.56 11.75 1.89
C VAL A 292 1.89 12.27 1.36
N LEU A 293 2.92 11.44 1.47
CA LEU A 293 4.25 11.69 0.92
C LEU A 293 4.29 11.23 -0.53
N VAL A 294 4.62 12.12 -1.47
CA VAL A 294 4.83 11.82 -2.89
C VAL A 294 6.30 12.01 -3.23
N VAL A 295 6.90 10.98 -3.82
CA VAL A 295 8.35 10.92 -4.07
C VAL A 295 8.62 10.51 -5.51
N GLY A 296 9.60 11.18 -6.14
CA GLY A 296 10.14 10.81 -7.44
C GLY A 296 9.15 10.95 -8.59
N GLY A 297 9.30 10.08 -9.56
CA GLY A 297 8.58 10.08 -10.82
C GLY A 297 9.39 10.68 -11.96
N SER A 298 9.00 10.36 -13.20
CA SER A 298 9.59 10.95 -14.41
C SER A 298 9.36 12.47 -14.41
N HIS A 299 10.21 13.18 -15.14
CA HIS A 299 10.16 14.64 -15.32
C HIS A 299 10.44 15.51 -14.08
N ASP A 300 10.81 14.94 -12.92
CA ASP A 300 11.31 15.71 -11.80
C ASP A 300 12.85 15.80 -11.82
N PRO A 301 13.45 16.85 -12.41
CA PRO A 301 14.89 16.99 -12.44
C PRO A 301 15.47 17.45 -11.09
N THR A 302 14.61 17.71 -10.10
CA THR A 302 15.01 18.34 -8.83
C THR A 302 15.07 17.38 -7.67
N SER A 303 14.62 16.12 -7.85
CA SER A 303 14.56 15.13 -6.76
C SER A 303 13.75 15.59 -5.53
N ARG A 304 12.77 16.50 -5.73
CA ARG A 304 11.95 17.03 -4.64
C ARG A 304 10.81 16.06 -4.32
N ALA A 305 10.47 15.97 -3.04
CA ALA A 305 9.26 15.33 -2.59
C ALA A 305 8.19 16.38 -2.26
N GLU A 306 6.94 15.95 -2.22
CA GLU A 306 5.82 16.79 -1.83
C GLU A 306 4.95 16.10 -0.80
N LEU A 307 4.45 16.87 0.15
CA LEU A 307 3.50 16.41 1.17
C LEU A 307 2.12 16.99 0.88
N TYR A 308 1.14 16.13 0.74
CA TYR A 308 -0.28 16.53 0.70
C TYR A 308 -0.87 16.47 2.10
N ASP A 309 -1.56 17.54 2.49
CA ASP A 309 -2.32 17.60 3.73
C ASP A 309 -3.83 17.51 3.41
N PRO A 310 -4.50 16.38 3.74
CA PRO A 310 -5.90 16.19 3.40
C PRO A 310 -6.86 17.09 4.19
N THR A 311 -6.42 17.71 5.29
CA THR A 311 -7.26 18.62 6.09
C THR A 311 -7.37 20.02 5.47
N THR A 312 -6.31 20.47 4.82
CA THR A 312 -6.24 21.76 4.13
C THR A 312 -6.32 21.63 2.62
N GLU A 313 -6.21 20.41 2.10
CA GLU A 313 -6.16 20.08 0.68
C GLU A 313 -5.02 20.81 -0.05
N THR A 314 -3.87 20.99 0.62
CA THR A 314 -2.73 21.73 0.08
C THR A 314 -1.47 20.87 -0.01
N TRP A 315 -0.57 21.24 -0.90
CA TRP A 315 0.73 20.63 -1.11
C TRP A 315 1.86 21.48 -0.55
N THR A 316 2.83 20.83 0.04
CA THR A 316 4.06 21.44 0.54
C THR A 316 5.26 20.75 -0.09
N VAL A 317 6.09 21.50 -0.80
CA VAL A 317 7.36 21.01 -1.34
C VAL A 317 8.35 20.81 -0.19
N ILE A 318 8.98 19.65 -0.14
CA ILE A 318 10.04 19.32 0.82
C ILE A 318 11.28 18.86 0.06
N ASN A 319 12.39 18.71 0.77
CA ASN A 319 13.55 18.03 0.20
C ASN A 319 13.15 16.58 -0.15
N GLY A 320 13.69 16.07 -1.24
CA GLY A 320 13.51 14.69 -1.64
C GLY A 320 14.75 13.84 -1.34
N PRO A 321 14.74 12.58 -1.81
CA PRO A 321 15.90 11.70 -1.74
C PRO A 321 17.07 12.31 -2.52
N LYS A 322 18.29 11.85 -2.21
CA LYS A 322 19.50 12.32 -2.90
C LYS A 322 19.46 12.01 -4.40
N ASP A 323 19.01 10.81 -4.73
CA ASP A 323 18.96 10.35 -6.11
C ASP A 323 17.56 10.56 -6.69
N ILE A 324 17.50 11.17 -7.90
CA ILE A 324 16.27 11.21 -8.71
C ILE A 324 15.89 9.76 -9.03
N ARG A 325 14.62 9.43 -8.96
CA ARG A 325 14.17 8.05 -9.24
C ARG A 325 12.71 7.97 -9.67
N PHE A 326 12.42 7.03 -10.57
CA PHE A 326 11.07 6.58 -10.93
C PHE A 326 11.04 5.04 -11.03
N ASP A 327 9.87 4.42 -11.06
CA ASP A 327 9.67 2.98 -10.96
C ASP A 327 10.40 2.34 -9.77
N HIS A 328 10.50 3.12 -8.68
CA HIS A 328 11.02 2.71 -7.39
C HIS A 328 9.88 2.24 -6.48
N THR A 329 10.23 1.66 -5.36
CA THR A 329 9.25 1.27 -4.34
C THR A 329 9.35 2.13 -3.09
N ALA A 330 8.22 2.32 -2.39
CA ALA A 330 8.12 2.96 -1.10
C ALA A 330 7.42 2.03 -0.10
N SER A 331 8.01 1.85 1.08
CA SER A 331 7.46 0.97 2.13
C SER A 331 7.47 1.66 3.48
N VAL A 332 6.32 1.66 4.15
CA VAL A 332 6.22 2.17 5.53
C VAL A 332 6.77 1.12 6.49
N LEU A 333 7.75 1.52 7.30
CA LEU A 333 8.36 0.70 8.33
C LEU A 333 7.57 0.76 9.65
N THR A 334 7.79 -0.20 10.51
CA THR A 334 7.11 -0.29 11.83
C THR A 334 7.36 0.92 12.75
N ASN A 335 8.47 1.63 12.54
CA ASN A 335 8.81 2.86 13.26
C ASN A 335 8.21 4.13 12.62
N GLY A 336 7.44 3.99 11.53
CA GLY A 336 6.80 5.08 10.81
C GLY A 336 7.68 5.78 9.77
N GLN A 337 8.93 5.40 9.62
CA GLN A 337 9.78 5.87 8.52
C GLN A 337 9.33 5.26 7.20
N VAL A 338 9.68 5.89 6.08
CA VAL A 338 9.38 5.39 4.73
C VAL A 338 10.69 5.03 4.04
N LEU A 339 10.84 3.74 3.71
CA LEU A 339 11.95 3.22 2.91
C LEU A 339 11.65 3.44 1.44
N ILE A 340 12.57 4.08 0.73
CA ILE A 340 12.56 4.22 -0.72
C ILE A 340 13.68 3.34 -1.27
N ALA A 341 13.36 2.45 -2.22
CA ALA A 341 14.33 1.48 -2.72
C ALA A 341 14.36 1.40 -4.25
N GLY A 342 15.56 1.37 -4.81
CA GLY A 342 15.81 1.17 -6.24
C GLY A 342 15.20 2.23 -7.15
N GLY A 343 14.72 1.79 -8.31
CA GLY A 343 14.21 2.62 -9.38
C GLY A 343 15.25 2.93 -10.45
N TYR A 344 14.88 3.75 -11.39
CA TYR A 344 15.71 4.20 -12.50
C TYR A 344 15.94 5.72 -12.42
N ALA A 345 17.13 6.17 -12.85
CA ALA A 345 17.48 7.56 -13.04
C ALA A 345 18.22 7.72 -14.38
N VAL A 346 19.55 7.89 -14.36
CA VAL A 346 20.41 7.74 -15.55
C VAL A 346 20.74 6.26 -15.78
N ASP A 347 20.83 5.50 -14.67
CA ASP A 347 21.04 4.05 -14.61
C ASP A 347 20.11 3.45 -13.55
N ASP A 348 19.95 2.13 -13.56
CA ASP A 348 19.22 1.41 -12.51
C ASP A 348 19.93 1.57 -11.15
N LEU A 349 19.13 1.77 -10.08
CA LEU A 349 19.65 2.12 -8.77
C LEU A 349 19.70 0.93 -7.81
N ILE A 350 20.77 0.87 -7.01
CA ILE A 350 20.88 0.01 -5.81
C ILE A 350 20.61 0.82 -4.54
N THR A 351 20.58 2.15 -4.63
CA THR A 351 20.53 3.02 -3.47
C THR A 351 19.18 2.98 -2.80
N THR A 352 19.21 3.08 -1.47
CA THR A 352 18.02 3.14 -0.64
C THR A 352 18.13 4.25 0.38
N GLU A 353 17.01 4.91 0.63
CA GLU A 353 16.92 6.06 1.51
C GLU A 353 15.68 5.95 2.41
N LEU A 354 15.80 6.51 3.61
CA LEU A 354 14.72 6.59 4.58
C LEU A 354 14.24 8.04 4.71
N TYR A 355 12.95 8.24 4.61
CA TYR A 355 12.30 9.48 5.03
C TYR A 355 11.79 9.33 6.46
N ASP A 356 12.16 10.26 7.31
CA ASP A 356 11.65 10.35 8.68
C ASP A 356 10.57 11.43 8.78
N PRO A 357 9.28 11.07 8.90
CA PRO A 357 8.19 12.04 8.95
C PRO A 357 8.21 12.93 10.20
N SER A 358 8.89 12.52 11.28
CA SER A 358 8.96 13.28 12.52
C SER A 358 9.92 14.45 12.44
N THR A 359 10.97 14.33 11.63
CA THR A 359 12.01 15.34 11.45
C THR A 359 11.95 16.01 10.08
N GLY A 360 11.29 15.37 9.10
CA GLY A 360 11.28 15.79 7.70
C GLY A 360 12.61 15.55 6.98
N ASN A 361 13.51 14.74 7.54
CA ASN A 361 14.84 14.48 7.00
C ASN A 361 14.90 13.19 6.19
N TRP A 362 15.85 13.16 5.26
CA TRP A 362 16.24 11.97 4.50
C TRP A 362 17.56 11.42 5.04
N ILE A 363 17.64 10.11 5.15
CA ILE A 363 18.80 9.37 5.66
C ILE A 363 19.19 8.33 4.62
N ILE A 364 20.44 8.37 4.16
CA ILE A 364 20.99 7.29 3.32
C ILE A 364 21.14 6.06 4.22
N THR A 365 20.59 4.94 3.77
CA THR A 365 20.70 3.65 4.44
C THR A 365 21.58 2.69 3.63
N GLY A 366 21.65 1.42 4.00
CA GLY A 366 22.41 0.41 3.26
C GLY A 366 21.86 0.22 1.85
N ASN A 367 22.72 -0.11 0.89
CA ASN A 367 22.31 -0.39 -0.49
C ASN A 367 21.88 -1.85 -0.66
N MET A 368 21.00 -2.09 -1.61
CA MET A 368 20.72 -3.44 -2.13
C MET A 368 21.98 -4.03 -2.77
N SER A 369 22.03 -5.35 -2.90
CA SER A 369 23.09 -6.05 -3.64
C SER A 369 22.90 -5.95 -5.16
N HIS A 370 21.67 -5.74 -5.61
CA HIS A 370 21.32 -5.71 -7.03
C HIS A 370 20.54 -4.44 -7.37
N THR A 371 20.94 -3.82 -8.51
CA THR A 371 20.13 -2.76 -9.13
C THR A 371 18.80 -3.32 -9.57
N ARG A 372 17.72 -2.54 -9.42
CA ARG A 372 16.40 -2.95 -9.87
C ARG A 372 15.44 -1.80 -10.06
N THR A 373 14.71 -1.83 -11.15
CA THR A 373 13.55 -1.00 -11.46
C THR A 373 12.34 -1.91 -11.75
N ASP A 374 11.11 -1.40 -11.76
CA ASP A 374 9.90 -2.20 -11.99
C ASP A 374 9.80 -3.45 -11.09
N HIS A 375 10.38 -3.38 -9.89
CA HIS A 375 10.34 -4.44 -8.88
C HIS A 375 9.19 -4.22 -7.90
N ILE A 376 8.89 -5.22 -7.11
CA ILE A 376 7.95 -5.05 -5.99
C ILE A 376 8.67 -4.88 -4.66
N ALA A 377 7.98 -4.23 -3.72
CA ALA A 377 8.31 -4.28 -2.31
C ALA A 377 7.07 -4.69 -1.49
N ALA A 378 7.29 -5.49 -0.46
CA ALA A 378 6.25 -5.93 0.46
C ALA A 378 6.75 -5.85 1.90
N THR A 379 6.05 -5.07 2.74
CA THR A 379 6.31 -5.06 4.19
C THR A 379 5.74 -6.33 4.81
N LEU A 380 6.60 -7.16 5.38
CA LEU A 380 6.26 -8.43 6.00
C LEU A 380 5.68 -8.23 7.41
N LEU A 381 4.98 -9.24 7.93
CA LEU A 381 4.39 -9.18 9.29
C LEU A 381 5.43 -9.02 10.40
N ASN A 382 6.69 -9.40 10.17
CA ASN A 382 7.79 -9.20 11.11
C ASN A 382 8.45 -7.81 11.02
N GLY A 383 7.95 -6.94 10.12
CA GLY A 383 8.46 -5.59 9.90
C GLY A 383 9.59 -5.47 8.88
N ASN A 384 10.14 -6.58 8.39
CA ASN A 384 11.11 -6.56 7.30
C ASN A 384 10.44 -6.15 5.98
N VAL A 385 11.22 -5.60 5.04
CA VAL A 385 10.72 -5.31 3.69
C VAL A 385 11.38 -6.25 2.69
N LEU A 386 10.55 -7.04 2.02
CA LEU A 386 10.97 -7.88 0.90
C LEU A 386 10.96 -7.04 -0.39
N VAL A 387 12.05 -7.06 -1.14
CA VAL A 387 12.06 -6.62 -2.54
C VAL A 387 12.35 -7.82 -3.43
N ALA A 388 11.65 -7.91 -4.57
CA ALA A 388 11.79 -9.08 -5.43
C ALA A 388 11.60 -8.75 -6.91
N GLY A 389 12.34 -9.46 -7.77
CA GLY A 389 12.31 -9.28 -9.20
C GLY A 389 12.83 -7.92 -9.65
N GLY A 390 12.26 -7.40 -10.73
CA GLY A 390 12.64 -6.14 -11.35
C GLY A 390 13.47 -6.33 -12.60
N TYR A 391 13.92 -5.22 -13.16
CA TYR A 391 14.71 -5.15 -14.37
C TYR A 391 16.07 -4.50 -14.12
N ASP A 392 17.11 -5.01 -14.75
CA ASP A 392 18.42 -4.41 -14.95
C ASP A 392 19.09 -5.19 -16.08
N ARG A 393 19.07 -4.66 -17.29
CA ARG A 393 19.56 -5.32 -18.52
C ARG A 393 18.91 -6.70 -18.78
N GLY A 394 17.80 -6.99 -18.12
CA GLY A 394 17.02 -8.22 -18.19
C GLY A 394 16.18 -8.43 -16.95
N ALA A 395 15.14 -9.25 -17.08
CA ALA A 395 14.30 -9.64 -15.96
C ALA A 395 15.11 -10.33 -14.85
N LYS A 396 14.85 -9.99 -13.59
CA LYS A 396 15.56 -10.56 -12.43
C LYS A 396 14.70 -11.58 -11.69
N ASN A 397 15.38 -12.57 -11.14
CA ASN A 397 14.78 -13.53 -10.20
C ASN A 397 15.30 -13.37 -8.77
N THR A 398 16.18 -12.40 -8.51
CA THR A 398 16.75 -12.18 -7.18
C THR A 398 15.75 -11.48 -6.27
N ALA A 399 15.83 -11.79 -4.97
CA ALA A 399 15.08 -11.12 -3.94
C ALA A 399 15.97 -10.80 -2.73
N GLU A 400 15.68 -9.71 -2.05
CA GLU A 400 16.42 -9.20 -0.91
C GLU A 400 15.49 -8.77 0.20
N LEU A 401 15.96 -8.84 1.43
CA LEU A 401 15.26 -8.37 2.62
C LEU A 401 15.99 -7.18 3.22
N TYR A 402 15.23 -6.12 3.49
CA TYR A 402 15.67 -5.03 4.33
C TYR A 402 15.20 -5.28 5.76
N GLU A 403 16.13 -5.25 6.71
CA GLU A 403 15.86 -5.44 8.13
C GLU A 403 15.96 -4.07 8.83
N PRO A 404 14.81 -3.44 9.17
CA PRO A 404 14.82 -2.22 9.97
C PRO A 404 15.25 -2.54 11.40
N LEU A 405 15.99 -1.62 12.03
CA LEU A 405 16.50 -1.75 13.38
C LEU A 405 15.44 -1.50 14.45
#